data_f5eea2919a426fb11fc5a15ea96226c8
#
_entry.id   f5eea2919a426fb11fc5a15ea96226c8
#
_cell.length_a   1.000
_cell.length_b   1.000
_cell.length_c   1.000
_cell.angle_alpha   90.00
_cell.angle_beta   90.00
_cell.angle_gamma   90.00
#
_symmetry.space_group_name_H-M   'P 1'
#
loop_
_entity.id
_entity.type
_entity.pdbx_description
1 polymer ?
#
loop_
_entity_poly.entity_id
_entity_poly.type
_entity_poly.pdbx_seq_one_letter_code
_entity_poly.pdbx_strand_id
1 'polypeptide(L)'
;MSYEKLKRKGINKTDMPPLIEKNLNIQKVLKKSSKKWDGGYVIGGMIGHGDSFVMRDPHGIRPAYYFEDEEVVVVASERPAIQTVFDISYKEINEIPRGNALIIKKDGKTSIKEIQKPKINKSCSFERIYFSRGSDADIYKERKMLGSLLTSQIEKSIKKDYSNTVFSFIPNTDARIIFAEFL
;
A
#
# COMPACT_ATOMS: atom_id res chain seq x y z
N MET A 1 -9.32 18.73 20.91
CA MET A 1 -10.11 18.75 22.18
C MET A 1 -10.77 17.39 22.29
N SER A 2 -10.78 16.72 23.46
CA SER A 2 -11.38 15.38 23.59
C SER A 2 -12.85 15.49 24.03
N TYR A 3 -13.65 14.46 23.66
CA TYR A 3 -15.05 14.34 24.07
C TYR A 3 -15.22 14.49 25.61
N GLU A 4 -14.41 13.79 26.38
CA GLU A 4 -14.42 13.87 27.85
C GLU A 4 -14.18 15.28 28.38
N LYS A 5 -13.28 16.07 27.75
CA LYS A 5 -13.02 17.43 28.17
C LYS A 5 -14.21 18.37 27.88
N LEU A 6 -14.94 18.12 26.79
CA LEU A 6 -16.16 18.87 26.46
C LEU A 6 -17.30 18.50 27.42
N LYS A 7 -17.45 17.22 27.72
CA LYS A 7 -18.44 16.73 28.69
C LYS A 7 -18.24 17.33 30.08
N ARG A 8 -16.99 17.40 30.56
CA ARG A 8 -16.67 18.07 31.85
C ARG A 8 -16.95 19.58 31.86
N LYS A 9 -17.03 20.20 30.70
CA LYS A 9 -17.41 21.60 30.54
C LYS A 9 -18.92 21.82 30.42
N GLY A 10 -19.72 20.78 30.56
CA GLY A 10 -21.18 20.86 30.48
C GLY A 10 -21.74 21.10 29.08
N ILE A 11 -20.96 20.85 28.03
CA ILE A 11 -21.41 21.01 26.65
C ILE A 11 -22.37 19.87 26.29
N ASN A 12 -23.50 20.19 25.66
CA ASN A 12 -24.49 19.23 25.23
C ASN A 12 -23.91 18.27 24.19
N LYS A 13 -24.37 17.02 24.18
CA LYS A 13 -23.91 15.98 23.23
C LYS A 13 -24.08 16.40 21.77
N THR A 14 -25.14 17.12 21.45
CA THR A 14 -25.45 17.64 20.10
C THR A 14 -24.43 18.67 19.61
N ASP A 15 -23.83 19.46 20.52
CA ASP A 15 -22.93 20.55 20.19
C ASP A 15 -21.45 20.09 20.17
N MET A 16 -21.16 18.89 20.68
CA MET A 16 -19.80 18.35 20.74
C MET A 16 -19.20 18.02 19.36
N PRO A 17 -19.91 17.36 18.40
CA PRO A 17 -19.32 16.98 17.12
C PRO A 17 -18.74 18.15 16.33
N PRO A 18 -19.43 19.27 16.12
CA PRO A 18 -18.85 20.43 15.43
C PRO A 18 -17.62 21.02 16.12
N LEU A 19 -17.60 21.02 17.46
CA LEU A 19 -16.45 21.50 18.23
C LEU A 19 -15.26 20.55 18.14
N ILE A 20 -15.50 19.24 18.08
CA ILE A 20 -14.46 18.24 17.87
C ILE A 20 -13.89 18.36 16.46
N GLU A 21 -14.73 18.44 15.43
CA GLU A 21 -14.36 18.63 14.03
C GLU A 21 -13.43 19.84 13.87
N LYS A 22 -13.85 21.02 14.36
CA LYS A 22 -13.06 22.27 14.28
C LYS A 22 -11.68 22.17 14.94
N ASN A 23 -11.53 21.32 15.96
CA ASN A 23 -10.30 21.19 16.74
C ASN A 23 -9.52 19.89 16.49
N LEU A 24 -10.03 19.01 15.64
CA LEU A 24 -9.38 17.72 15.36
C LEU A 24 -8.20 17.91 14.41
N ASN A 25 -7.02 17.56 14.88
CA ASN A 25 -5.83 17.48 14.05
C ASN A 25 -5.43 16.02 13.89
N ILE A 26 -5.79 15.42 12.74
CA ILE A 26 -5.54 14.02 12.41
C ILE A 26 -4.05 13.70 12.54
N GLN A 27 -3.17 14.54 11.99
CA GLN A 27 -1.73 14.35 12.07
C GLN A 27 -1.24 14.24 13.52
N LYS A 28 -1.70 15.11 14.41
CA LYS A 28 -1.32 15.06 15.85
C LYS A 28 -1.85 13.78 16.51
N VAL A 29 -3.06 13.35 16.17
CA VAL A 29 -3.64 12.11 16.70
C VAL A 29 -2.80 10.92 16.24
N LEU A 30 -2.53 10.80 14.96
CA LEU A 30 -1.72 9.72 14.40
C LEU A 30 -0.30 9.72 14.99
N LYS A 31 0.37 10.87 15.06
CA LYS A 31 1.71 10.99 15.70
C LYS A 31 1.74 10.52 17.15
N LYS A 32 0.67 10.74 17.89
CA LYS A 32 0.58 10.30 19.29
C LYS A 32 0.29 8.81 19.40
N SER A 33 -0.68 8.32 18.61
CA SER A 33 -1.14 6.92 18.67
C SER A 33 -0.09 5.95 18.13
N SER A 34 0.57 6.31 17.04
CA SER A 34 1.51 5.42 16.34
C SER A 34 2.84 5.18 17.07
N LYS A 35 3.12 5.90 18.15
CA LYS A 35 4.39 5.76 18.91
C LYS A 35 4.67 4.34 19.41
N LYS A 36 3.60 3.57 19.65
CA LYS A 36 3.66 2.19 20.16
C LYS A 36 3.35 1.15 19.10
N TRP A 37 3.15 1.57 17.85
CA TRP A 37 2.87 0.63 16.77
C TRP A 37 4.17 0.04 16.24
N ASP A 38 4.17 -1.26 16.04
CA ASP A 38 5.29 -2.03 15.51
C ASP A 38 4.83 -2.91 14.35
N GLY A 39 5.79 -3.38 13.54
CA GLY A 39 5.52 -4.22 12.37
C GLY A 39 5.15 -3.44 11.11
N GLY A 40 4.61 -4.19 10.13
CA GLY A 40 4.18 -3.67 8.84
C GLY A 40 2.67 -3.43 8.82
N TYR A 41 2.26 -2.22 8.46
CA TYR A 41 0.84 -1.87 8.39
C TYR A 41 0.53 -0.79 7.36
N VAL A 42 -0.68 -0.86 6.83
CA VAL A 42 -1.38 0.25 6.20
C VAL A 42 -2.74 0.36 6.89
N ILE A 43 -3.01 1.51 7.48
CA ILE A 43 -4.22 1.75 8.26
C ILE A 43 -5.01 2.86 7.60
N GLY A 44 -6.21 2.52 7.11
CA GLY A 44 -7.22 3.48 6.66
C GLY A 44 -8.22 3.79 7.76
N GLY A 45 -8.68 5.03 7.81
CA GLY A 45 -9.72 5.45 8.73
C GLY A 45 -10.55 6.59 8.19
N MET A 46 -11.84 6.54 8.50
CA MET A 46 -12.80 7.60 8.19
C MET A 46 -13.34 8.16 9.50
N ILE A 47 -13.46 9.47 9.56
CA ILE A 47 -13.95 10.18 10.73
C ILE A 47 -15.39 10.63 10.47
N GLY A 48 -16.23 10.59 11.48
CA GLY A 48 -17.66 10.79 11.34
C GLY A 48 -18.11 12.10 10.69
N HIS A 49 -17.24 13.11 10.58
CA HIS A 49 -17.53 14.36 9.88
C HIS A 49 -17.06 14.39 8.41
N GLY A 50 -16.47 13.29 7.91
CA GLY A 50 -16.09 13.13 6.51
C GLY A 50 -14.58 13.18 6.21
N ASP A 51 -13.73 13.65 7.12
CA ASP A 51 -12.29 13.55 6.94
C ASP A 51 -11.86 12.08 6.98
N SER A 52 -10.86 11.72 6.18
CA SER A 52 -10.28 10.37 6.17
C SER A 52 -8.76 10.41 6.10
N PHE A 53 -8.13 9.27 6.33
CA PHE A 53 -6.68 9.13 6.22
C PHE A 53 -6.30 7.70 5.86
N VAL A 54 -5.13 7.57 5.23
CA VAL A 54 -4.45 6.28 5.07
C VAL A 54 -2.99 6.47 5.48
N MET A 55 -2.55 5.71 6.49
CA MET A 55 -1.20 5.79 7.04
C MET A 55 -0.42 4.52 6.75
N ARG A 56 0.82 4.67 6.29
CA ARG A 56 1.75 3.57 6.01
C ARG A 56 2.84 3.47 7.09
N ASP A 57 3.28 2.25 7.39
CA ASP A 57 4.34 1.96 8.35
C ASP A 57 5.68 2.65 8.00
N PRO A 58 6.56 2.93 9.00
CA PRO A 58 7.78 3.68 8.78
C PRO A 58 8.88 2.93 8.04
N HIS A 59 8.78 1.60 7.91
CA HIS A 59 9.70 0.78 7.15
C HIS A 59 9.23 0.50 5.71
N GLY A 60 7.95 0.80 5.40
CA GLY A 60 7.34 0.50 4.12
C GLY A 60 7.22 -1.00 3.85
N ILE A 61 6.98 -1.79 4.90
CA ILE A 61 6.79 -3.25 4.80
C ILE A 61 5.57 -3.56 3.94
N ARG A 62 4.45 -2.86 4.21
CA ARG A 62 3.22 -3.02 3.44
C ARG A 62 3.13 -1.97 2.33
N PRO A 63 2.68 -2.35 1.13
CA PRO A 63 2.46 -1.40 0.04
C PRO A 63 1.18 -0.59 0.24
N ALA A 64 1.20 0.66 -0.21
CA ALA A 64 0.02 1.52 -0.27
C ALA A 64 0.19 2.52 -1.41
N TYR A 65 -0.75 2.52 -2.32
CA TYR A 65 -0.76 3.36 -3.52
C TYR A 65 -2.01 4.21 -3.54
N TYR A 66 -1.93 5.38 -4.14
CA TYR A 66 -3.08 6.26 -4.32
C TYR A 66 -3.05 6.94 -5.68
N PHE A 67 -4.22 7.28 -6.14
CA PHE A 67 -4.49 8.14 -7.29
C PHE A 67 -5.49 9.19 -6.85
N GLU A 68 -5.36 10.39 -7.38
CA GLU A 68 -6.29 11.49 -7.15
C GLU A 68 -6.47 12.31 -8.42
N ASP A 69 -7.70 12.73 -8.65
CA ASP A 69 -8.10 13.68 -9.67
C ASP A 69 -9.13 14.68 -9.09
N GLU A 70 -9.85 15.39 -9.96
CA GLU A 70 -10.82 16.40 -9.56
C GLU A 70 -12.07 15.81 -8.89
N GLU A 71 -12.38 14.52 -9.15
CA GLU A 71 -13.61 13.85 -8.73
C GLU A 71 -13.38 12.85 -7.59
N VAL A 72 -12.23 12.17 -7.57
CA VAL A 72 -12.01 11.03 -6.69
C VAL A 72 -10.60 10.97 -6.11
N VAL A 73 -10.53 10.44 -4.88
CA VAL A 73 -9.29 9.98 -4.26
C VAL A 73 -9.43 8.50 -3.95
N VAL A 74 -8.60 7.67 -4.57
CA VAL A 74 -8.61 6.22 -4.37
C VAL A 74 -7.30 5.74 -3.79
N VAL A 75 -7.39 4.77 -2.87
CA VAL A 75 -6.22 4.12 -2.25
C VAL A 75 -6.37 2.63 -2.33
N ALA A 76 -5.30 1.94 -2.70
CA ALA A 76 -5.25 0.48 -2.73
C ALA A 76 -3.88 -0.04 -2.30
N SER A 77 -3.81 -1.31 -1.93
CA SER A 77 -2.56 -2.02 -1.67
C SER A 77 -1.79 -2.39 -2.94
N GLU A 78 -2.46 -2.36 -4.11
CA GLU A 78 -1.92 -2.78 -5.39
C GLU A 78 -2.28 -1.79 -6.49
N ARG A 79 -1.31 -1.38 -7.32
CA ARG A 79 -1.52 -0.49 -8.47
C ARG A 79 -2.50 -1.05 -9.51
N PRO A 80 -2.46 -2.35 -9.88
CA PRO A 80 -3.38 -2.88 -10.88
C PRO A 80 -4.86 -2.76 -10.53
N ALA A 81 -5.18 -2.73 -9.23
CA ALA A 81 -6.56 -2.51 -8.78
C ALA A 81 -7.06 -1.11 -9.17
N ILE A 82 -6.22 -0.09 -9.03
CA ILE A 82 -6.53 1.28 -9.42
C ILE A 82 -6.53 1.41 -10.95
N GLN A 83 -5.48 0.88 -11.63
CA GLN A 83 -5.34 0.94 -13.09
C GLN A 83 -6.57 0.38 -13.81
N THR A 84 -7.03 -0.80 -13.40
CA THR A 84 -8.13 -1.49 -14.08
C THR A 84 -9.46 -0.77 -13.93
N VAL A 85 -9.70 -0.16 -12.75
CA VAL A 85 -10.97 0.51 -12.47
C VAL A 85 -11.05 1.89 -13.13
N PHE A 86 -9.93 2.63 -13.15
CA PHE A 86 -9.88 4.01 -13.63
C PHE A 86 -9.28 4.16 -15.02
N ASP A 87 -8.83 3.06 -15.64
CA ASP A 87 -8.19 3.03 -16.98
C ASP A 87 -7.03 4.04 -17.13
N ILE A 88 -6.16 4.10 -16.12
CA ILE A 88 -5.04 5.04 -16.03
C ILE A 88 -3.70 4.33 -16.13
N SER A 89 -2.66 5.11 -16.48
CA SER A 89 -1.29 4.60 -16.50
C SER A 89 -0.77 4.35 -15.09
N TYR A 90 0.05 3.29 -14.91
CA TYR A 90 0.72 3.04 -13.63
C TYR A 90 1.60 4.20 -13.15
N LYS A 91 2.03 5.09 -14.06
CA LYS A 91 2.84 6.28 -13.75
C LYS A 91 2.05 7.38 -13.04
N GLU A 92 0.75 7.36 -13.16
CA GLU A 92 -0.15 8.32 -12.50
C GLU A 92 -0.48 7.92 -11.07
N ILE A 93 -0.13 6.67 -10.71
CA ILE A 93 -0.39 6.13 -9.37
C ILE A 93 0.81 6.38 -8.47
N ASN A 94 0.57 7.07 -7.39
CA ASN A 94 1.58 7.44 -6.42
C ASN A 94 1.67 6.43 -5.27
N GLU A 95 2.86 6.23 -4.73
CA GLU A 95 3.05 5.44 -3.52
C GLU A 95 2.98 6.37 -2.29
N ILE A 96 2.24 5.96 -1.24
CA ILE A 96 2.27 6.68 0.04
C ILE A 96 3.66 6.49 0.66
N PRO A 97 4.43 7.58 0.91
CA PRO A 97 5.76 7.46 1.46
C PRO A 97 5.77 6.79 2.84
N ARG A 98 6.83 6.06 3.14
CA ARG A 98 7.03 5.38 4.43
C ARG A 98 6.88 6.35 5.61
N GLY A 99 6.15 5.93 6.64
CA GLY A 99 5.91 6.72 7.84
C GLY A 99 4.99 7.92 7.65
N ASN A 100 4.41 8.07 6.45
CA ASN A 100 3.50 9.16 6.13
C ASN A 100 2.04 8.71 6.14
N ALA A 101 1.15 9.67 6.20
CA ALA A 101 -0.26 9.49 5.96
C ALA A 101 -0.75 10.42 4.85
N LEU A 102 -1.54 9.88 3.95
CA LEU A 102 -2.43 10.65 3.08
C LEU A 102 -3.63 11.05 3.94
N ILE A 103 -3.86 12.34 4.08
CA ILE A 103 -5.01 12.89 4.78
C ILE A 103 -5.91 13.52 3.74
N ILE A 104 -7.18 13.13 3.75
CA ILE A 104 -8.21 13.58 2.82
C ILE A 104 -9.24 14.34 3.65
N LYS A 105 -9.47 15.58 3.34
CA LYS A 105 -10.46 16.40 4.00
C LYS A 105 -11.84 16.17 3.37
N LYS A 106 -12.91 16.46 4.11
CA LYS A 106 -14.29 16.33 3.62
C LYS A 106 -14.60 17.19 2.37
N ASP A 107 -13.79 18.21 2.11
CA ASP A 107 -13.88 19.06 0.92
C ASP A 107 -13.03 18.52 -0.26
N GLY A 108 -12.54 17.28 -0.17
CA GLY A 108 -11.74 16.63 -1.19
C GLY A 108 -10.24 16.97 -1.15
N LYS A 109 -9.82 17.98 -0.40
CA LYS A 109 -8.40 18.36 -0.34
C LYS A 109 -7.55 17.28 0.30
N THR A 110 -6.48 16.91 -0.39
CA THR A 110 -5.50 15.93 0.06
C THR A 110 -4.23 16.56 0.60
N SER A 111 -3.51 15.82 1.41
CA SER A 111 -2.16 16.17 1.83
C SER A 111 -1.40 14.98 2.36
N ILE A 112 -0.14 14.82 1.95
CA ILE A 112 0.79 13.87 2.55
C ILE A 112 1.44 14.53 3.78
N LYS A 113 1.37 13.87 4.93
CA LYS A 113 1.93 14.35 6.20
C LYS A 113 2.81 13.30 6.85
N GLU A 114 4.03 13.68 7.22
CA GLU A 114 4.89 12.82 8.03
C GLU A 114 4.26 12.59 9.41
N ILE A 115 4.09 11.32 9.75
CA ILE A 115 3.55 10.87 11.04
C ILE A 115 4.68 10.29 11.90
N GLN A 116 5.47 9.39 11.33
CA GLN A 116 6.66 8.82 11.91
C GLN A 116 7.85 9.08 10.99
N LYS A 117 9.03 9.30 11.56
CA LYS A 117 10.26 9.45 10.77
C LYS A 117 10.47 8.19 9.93
N PRO A 118 10.65 8.31 8.60
CA PRO A 118 10.94 7.16 7.77
C PRO A 118 12.20 6.42 8.24
N LYS A 119 12.11 5.09 8.29
CA LYS A 119 13.21 4.21 8.67
C LYS A 119 13.77 3.51 7.44
N ILE A 120 14.76 2.61 7.65
CA ILE A 120 15.32 1.77 6.58
C ILE A 120 14.19 1.01 5.90
N ASN A 121 14.21 0.98 4.55
CA ASN A 121 13.23 0.25 3.76
C ASN A 121 13.35 -1.26 4.03
N LYS A 122 12.22 -1.87 4.38
CA LYS A 122 12.09 -3.31 4.61
C LYS A 122 10.87 -3.85 3.85
N SER A 123 10.77 -3.50 2.56
CA SER A 123 9.70 -4.02 1.71
C SER A 123 9.61 -5.53 1.81
N CYS A 124 8.41 -6.03 1.98
CA CYS A 124 8.18 -7.46 2.12
C CYS A 124 8.39 -8.17 0.78
N SER A 125 9.32 -9.13 0.72
CA SER A 125 9.55 -9.92 -0.50
C SER A 125 8.34 -10.79 -0.87
N PHE A 126 7.58 -11.26 0.10
CA PHE A 126 6.33 -11.99 -0.17
C PHE A 126 5.28 -11.13 -0.89
N GLU A 127 5.23 -9.82 -0.61
CA GLU A 127 4.36 -8.92 -1.37
C GLU A 127 4.72 -8.93 -2.86
N ARG A 128 5.99 -8.96 -3.18
CA ARG A 128 6.44 -8.89 -4.57
C ARG A 128 6.38 -10.23 -5.29
N ILE A 129 6.67 -11.31 -4.59
CA ILE A 129 6.73 -12.66 -5.18
C ILE A 129 5.36 -13.32 -5.19
N TYR A 130 4.59 -13.18 -4.11
CA TYR A 130 3.38 -13.97 -3.88
C TYR A 130 2.08 -13.15 -3.94
N PHE A 131 1.98 -12.08 -3.15
CA PHE A 131 0.71 -11.34 -3.02
C PHE A 131 0.41 -10.40 -4.18
N SER A 132 1.42 -9.68 -4.68
CA SER A 132 1.23 -8.70 -5.76
C SER A 132 0.81 -9.35 -7.07
N ARG A 133 -0.04 -8.64 -7.82
CA ARG A 133 -0.50 -9.14 -9.12
C ARG A 133 0.60 -9.06 -10.17
N GLY A 134 0.75 -10.14 -10.93
CA GLY A 134 1.71 -10.18 -12.04
C GLY A 134 1.36 -9.27 -13.23
N SER A 135 0.21 -8.59 -13.23
CA SER A 135 -0.14 -7.53 -14.18
C SER A 135 0.49 -6.18 -13.84
N ASP A 136 1.06 -6.00 -12.64
CA ASP A 136 1.88 -4.85 -12.32
C ASP A 136 3.20 -4.90 -13.11
N ALA A 137 3.54 -3.82 -13.83
CA ALA A 137 4.68 -3.78 -14.74
C ALA A 137 6.03 -4.03 -14.03
N ASP A 138 6.20 -3.54 -12.81
CA ASP A 138 7.45 -3.73 -12.05
C ASP A 138 7.52 -5.13 -11.46
N ILE A 139 6.42 -5.63 -10.93
CA ILE A 139 6.30 -7.01 -10.42
C ILE A 139 6.57 -8.02 -11.55
N TYR A 140 6.02 -7.78 -12.74
CA TYR A 140 6.28 -8.61 -13.90
C TYR A 140 7.77 -8.69 -14.24
N LYS A 141 8.45 -7.52 -14.32
CA LYS A 141 9.90 -7.44 -14.61
C LYS A 141 10.73 -8.15 -13.54
N GLU A 142 10.41 -7.95 -12.25
CA GLU A 142 11.12 -8.59 -11.16
C GLU A 142 10.95 -10.11 -11.18
N ARG A 143 9.73 -10.60 -11.40
CA ARG A 143 9.48 -12.05 -11.51
C ARG A 143 10.17 -12.65 -12.71
N LYS A 144 10.19 -11.95 -13.85
CA LYS A 144 10.94 -12.38 -15.02
C LYS A 144 12.44 -12.49 -14.74
N MET A 145 13.01 -11.49 -14.06
CA MET A 145 14.41 -11.51 -13.66
C MET A 145 14.73 -12.68 -12.72
N LEU A 146 13.84 -13.00 -11.77
CA LEU A 146 14.01 -14.18 -10.90
C LEU A 146 14.03 -15.48 -11.70
N GLY A 147 13.18 -15.61 -12.72
CA GLY A 147 13.19 -16.74 -13.64
C GLY A 147 14.54 -16.88 -14.35
N SER A 148 15.01 -15.79 -14.97
CA SER A 148 16.32 -15.75 -15.65
C SER A 148 17.47 -16.19 -14.73
N LEU A 149 17.47 -15.75 -13.48
CA LEU A 149 18.50 -16.13 -12.51
C LEU A 149 18.47 -17.63 -12.15
N LEU A 150 17.31 -18.29 -12.26
CA LEU A 150 17.17 -19.71 -11.97
C LEU A 150 17.57 -20.61 -13.15
N THR A 151 17.58 -20.10 -14.39
CA THR A 151 17.81 -20.90 -15.61
C THR A 151 19.07 -21.75 -15.53
N SER A 152 20.20 -21.17 -15.14
CA SER A 152 21.48 -21.89 -15.08
C SER A 152 21.48 -23.05 -14.06
N GLN A 153 20.76 -22.90 -12.97
CA GLN A 153 20.62 -23.92 -11.94
C GLN A 153 19.70 -25.06 -12.42
N ILE A 154 18.60 -24.71 -13.09
CA ILE A 154 17.66 -25.66 -13.69
C ILE A 154 18.41 -26.49 -14.75
N GLU A 155 19.13 -25.86 -15.68
CA GLU A 155 19.92 -26.54 -16.71
C GLU A 155 20.91 -27.55 -16.13
N LYS A 156 21.61 -27.18 -15.05
CA LYS A 156 22.52 -28.09 -14.34
C LYS A 156 21.77 -29.29 -13.74
N SER A 157 20.60 -29.07 -13.17
CA SER A 157 19.78 -30.08 -12.52
C SER A 157 19.28 -31.12 -13.53
N ILE A 158 18.85 -30.70 -14.70
CA ILE A 158 18.40 -31.59 -15.79
C ILE A 158 19.53 -32.09 -16.66
N LYS A 159 20.81 -31.73 -16.37
CA LYS A 159 21.99 -32.07 -17.18
C LYS A 159 21.84 -31.72 -18.66
N LYS A 160 21.08 -30.67 -18.96
CA LYS A 160 20.71 -30.21 -20.31
C LYS A 160 19.92 -31.22 -21.13
N ASP A 161 19.28 -32.18 -20.47
CA ASP A 161 18.39 -33.14 -21.13
C ASP A 161 16.99 -32.58 -21.31
N TYR A 162 16.85 -31.70 -22.30
CA TYR A 162 15.56 -31.08 -22.63
C TYR A 162 14.56 -32.03 -23.25
N SER A 163 15.06 -33.09 -23.90
CA SER A 163 14.22 -34.09 -24.61
C SER A 163 13.39 -34.96 -23.66
N ASN A 164 13.92 -35.21 -22.46
CA ASN A 164 13.26 -36.03 -21.44
C ASN A 164 12.76 -35.18 -20.24
N THR A 165 12.74 -33.85 -20.37
CA THR A 165 12.32 -32.97 -19.29
C THR A 165 10.99 -32.30 -19.64
N VAL A 166 10.04 -32.33 -18.72
CA VAL A 166 8.78 -31.58 -18.83
C VAL A 166 8.82 -30.43 -17.86
N PHE A 167 8.68 -29.22 -18.40
CA PHE A 167 8.54 -28.02 -17.60
C PHE A 167 7.08 -27.76 -17.28
N SER A 168 6.78 -27.49 -16.02
CA SER A 168 5.46 -27.10 -15.56
C SER A 168 5.58 -26.02 -14.49
N PHE A 169 4.50 -25.30 -14.27
CA PHE A 169 4.45 -24.24 -13.28
C PHE A 169 3.30 -24.46 -12.30
N ILE A 170 3.41 -23.88 -11.11
CA ILE A 170 2.32 -23.84 -10.15
C ILE A 170 1.48 -22.60 -10.44
N PRO A 171 0.22 -22.74 -10.91
CA PRO A 171 -0.66 -21.58 -11.05
C PRO A 171 -0.97 -21.00 -9.68
N ASN A 172 -1.15 -19.73 -9.54
CA ASN A 172 -1.11 -18.57 -10.43
C ASN A 172 0.15 -17.73 -10.21
N THR A 173 1.05 -18.16 -9.36
CA THR A 173 2.23 -17.39 -8.90
C THR A 173 3.38 -17.52 -9.88
N ASP A 174 3.68 -18.74 -10.32
CA ASP A 174 4.95 -19.08 -10.99
C ASP A 174 4.87 -19.11 -12.51
N ALA A 175 3.65 -19.06 -13.08
CA ALA A 175 3.44 -19.16 -14.53
C ALA A 175 4.28 -18.17 -15.35
N ARG A 176 4.53 -16.98 -14.81
CA ARG A 176 5.29 -15.92 -15.49
C ARG A 176 6.80 -15.97 -15.23
N ILE A 177 7.23 -16.76 -14.27
CA ILE A 177 8.65 -16.91 -13.92
C ILE A 177 9.30 -17.94 -14.87
N ILE A 178 8.63 -19.05 -15.13
CA ILE A 178 9.20 -20.18 -15.86
C ILE A 178 9.06 -20.03 -17.38
N PHE A 179 7.91 -19.57 -17.87
CA PHE A 179 7.66 -19.51 -19.32
C PHE A 179 8.44 -18.42 -20.08
N ALA A 180 9.00 -17.44 -19.40
CA ALA A 180 9.66 -16.33 -20.08
C ALA A 180 11.04 -16.67 -20.69
N GLU A 181 11.63 -17.83 -20.34
CA GLU A 181 13.00 -18.20 -20.72
C GLU A 181 13.09 -19.55 -21.48
N PHE A 182 12.04 -20.37 -21.45
CA PHE A 182 12.03 -21.69 -22.06
C PHE A 182 11.11 -21.81 -23.29
N LEU A 183 10.49 -20.72 -23.72
CA LEU A 183 9.78 -20.55 -24.99
C LEU A 183 10.48 -19.54 -25.88
#